data_2ae9a72f4d92a21fe8f9632c63edd2ac
#
_entry.id   2ae9a72f4d92a21fe8f9632c63edd2ac
#
_cell.length_a   1.000
_cell.length_b   1.000
_cell.length_c   1.000
_cell.angle_alpha   90.00
_cell.angle_beta   90.00
_cell.angle_gamma   90.00
#
_symmetry.space_group_name_H-M   'P 1'
#
loop_
_entity.id
_entity.type
_entity.pdbx_description
1 polymer ?
#
loop_
_entity_poly.entity_id
_entity_poly.type
_entity_poly.pdbx_seq_one_letter_code
_entity_poly.pdbx_strand_id
1 'polypeptide(L)' 'MKNVDMTVEGDRLVITVDLAQEFGVSKTGKSITIASTEGNVSVPGKEEIKIGVNVYRKK' A
#
# COMPACT_ATOMS: atom_id res chain seq x y z
N MET A 1 5.92 3.73 4.28
CA MET A 1 5.14 2.72 3.52
C MET A 1 5.96 1.46 3.33
N LYS A 2 5.30 0.35 3.22
CA LYS A 2 5.96 -0.93 2.99
C LYS A 2 5.52 -1.50 1.65
N ASN A 3 6.46 -1.64 0.73
CA ASN A 3 6.24 -2.31 -0.56
C ASN A 3 5.14 -1.66 -1.41
N VAL A 4 4.96 -0.37 -1.29
CA VAL A 4 3.99 0.38 -2.09
C VAL A 4 4.77 1.44 -2.86
N ASP A 5 4.65 1.40 -4.18
CA ASP A 5 5.27 2.38 -5.06
C ASP A 5 4.14 3.09 -5.83
N MET A 6 4.12 4.40 -5.75
CA MET A 6 3.07 5.19 -6.39
C MET A 6 3.67 6.19 -7.36
N THR A 7 3.07 6.28 -8.53
CA THR A 7 3.40 7.29 -9.51
C THR A 7 2.12 7.93 -10.05
N VAL A 8 2.22 9.19 -10.44
CA VAL A 8 1.10 9.90 -11.04
C VAL A 8 1.44 10.21 -12.49
N GLU A 9 0.54 9.84 -13.39
CA GLU A 9 0.69 10.07 -14.82
C GLU A 9 -0.54 10.81 -15.30
N GLY A 10 -0.45 12.13 -15.47
CA GLY A 10 -1.58 12.96 -15.80
C GLY A 10 -2.61 12.91 -14.67
N ASP A 11 -3.80 12.39 -14.96
CA ASP A 11 -4.88 12.25 -14.00
C ASP A 11 -4.96 10.83 -13.43
N ARG A 12 -3.92 10.03 -13.63
CA ARG A 12 -3.91 8.62 -13.21
C ARG A 12 -2.92 8.37 -12.10
N LEU A 13 -3.37 7.66 -11.07
CA LEU A 13 -2.49 7.15 -10.03
C LEU A 13 -2.16 5.70 -10.35
N VAL A 14 -0.89 5.38 -10.44
CA VAL A 14 -0.42 4.02 -10.66
C VAL A 14 0.23 3.51 -9.39
N ILE A 15 -0.21 2.36 -8.91
CA ILE A 15 0.30 1.74 -7.70
C ILE A 15 0.93 0.40 -8.08
N THR A 16 2.17 0.20 -7.65
CA THR A 16 2.91 -1.03 -7.93
C THR A 16 3.25 -1.70 -6.60
N VAL A 17 2.94 -2.99 -6.51
CA VAL A 17 3.20 -3.82 -5.34
C VAL A 17 3.85 -5.12 -5.80
N ASP A 18 4.93 -5.51 -5.13
CA ASP A 18 5.56 -6.81 -5.38
C ASP A 18 4.86 -7.86 -4.53
N LEU A 19 4.09 -8.72 -5.16
CA LEU A 19 3.30 -9.73 -4.45
C LEU A 19 4.13 -10.87 -3.86
N ALA A 20 5.42 -10.92 -4.18
CA ALA A 20 6.31 -11.94 -3.63
C ALA A 20 6.88 -11.57 -2.26
N GLN A 21 6.72 -10.32 -1.83
CA GLN A 21 7.22 -9.88 -0.54
C GLN A 21 6.18 -10.05 0.57
N GLU A 22 6.67 -10.32 1.78
CA GLU A 22 5.82 -10.46 2.97
C GLU A 22 6.50 -9.75 4.13
N PHE A 23 5.72 -9.04 4.93
CA PHE A 23 6.24 -8.23 6.04
C PHE A 23 5.78 -8.70 7.41
N GLY A 24 5.29 -9.91 7.49
CA GLY A 24 4.94 -10.51 8.75
C GLY A 24 3.45 -10.57 9.01
N VAL A 25 3.11 -11.13 10.14
CA VAL A 25 1.74 -11.43 10.54
C VAL A 25 1.07 -10.16 11.04
N SER A 26 -0.21 -9.97 10.69
CA SER A 26 -0.99 -8.85 11.18
C SER A 26 -1.18 -8.91 12.69
N LYS A 27 -1.64 -7.80 13.27
CA LYS A 27 -1.89 -7.72 14.72
C LYS A 27 -2.88 -8.77 15.20
N THR A 28 -3.83 -9.14 14.39
CA THR A 28 -4.82 -10.16 14.74
C THR A 28 -4.31 -11.58 14.56
N GLY A 29 -3.16 -11.75 13.90
CA GLY A 29 -2.60 -13.07 13.63
C GLY A 29 -3.27 -13.84 12.51
N LYS A 30 -4.20 -13.22 11.80
CA LYS A 30 -5.02 -13.91 10.80
C LYS A 30 -4.57 -13.71 9.37
N SER A 31 -3.68 -12.79 9.12
CA SER A 31 -3.21 -12.50 7.77
C SER A 31 -1.74 -12.12 7.77
N ILE A 32 -1.16 -12.18 6.58
CA ILE A 32 0.23 -11.78 6.37
C ILE A 32 0.19 -10.53 5.48
N THR A 33 0.83 -9.47 5.94
CA THR A 33 0.88 -8.21 5.20
C THR A 33 1.87 -8.31 4.05
N ILE A 34 1.41 -7.96 2.86
CA ILE A 34 2.25 -7.92 1.66
C ILE A 34 2.67 -6.48 1.38
N ALA A 35 1.75 -5.54 1.52
CA ALA A 35 2.06 -4.13 1.29
C ALA A 35 1.11 -3.28 2.12
N SER A 36 1.58 -2.11 2.54
CA SER A 36 0.75 -1.20 3.31
C SER A 36 1.30 0.22 3.26
N THR A 37 0.40 1.18 3.15
CA THR A 37 0.76 2.59 3.32
C THR A 37 0.90 2.95 4.80
N GLU A 38 0.53 2.05 5.70
CA GLU A 38 0.59 2.26 7.15
C GLU A 38 -0.23 3.49 7.57
N GLY A 39 -1.46 3.53 7.08
CA GLY A 39 -2.38 4.64 7.27
C GLY A 39 -2.57 5.40 5.97
N ASN A 40 -3.25 6.52 6.04
CA ASN A 40 -3.50 7.32 4.85
C ASN A 40 -2.30 8.19 4.53
N VAL A 41 -2.00 8.30 3.25
CA VAL A 41 -0.92 9.16 2.75
C VAL A 41 -1.49 10.05 1.65
N SER A 42 -0.78 11.13 1.33
CA SER A 42 -1.18 12.00 0.23
C SER A 42 -0.70 11.45 -1.10
N VAL A 43 -1.51 11.64 -2.12
CA VAL A 43 -1.11 11.30 -3.50
C VAL A 43 0.03 12.24 -3.92
N PRO A 44 1.11 11.73 -4.51
CA PRO A 44 2.23 12.57 -4.96
C PRO A 44 1.77 13.68 -5.89
N GLY A 45 2.12 14.93 -5.57
CA GLY A 45 1.76 16.09 -6.36
C GLY A 45 0.30 16.54 -6.23
N LYS A 46 -0.52 15.82 -5.46
CA LYS A 46 -1.93 16.17 -5.25
C LYS A 46 -2.27 15.94 -3.78
N GLU A 47 -1.71 16.78 -2.93
CA GLU A 47 -1.71 16.56 -1.48
C GLU A 47 -3.08 16.56 -0.83
N GLU A 48 -4.07 17.17 -1.45
CA GLU A 48 -5.45 17.17 -0.95
C GLU A 48 -6.15 15.83 -1.15
N ILE A 49 -5.57 14.94 -1.99
CA ILE A 49 -6.14 13.61 -2.24
C ILE A 49 -5.40 12.60 -1.36
N LYS A 50 -6.16 11.85 -0.58
CA LYS A 50 -5.60 10.86 0.35
C LYS A 50 -5.87 9.46 -0.16
N ILE A 51 -4.94 8.56 0.14
CA ILE A 51 -5.05 7.16 -0.24
C ILE A 51 -4.54 6.27 0.89
N GLY A 52 -5.22 5.14 1.08
CA GLY A 52 -4.76 4.09 1.98
C GLY A 52 -4.78 2.77 1.24
N VAL A 53 -3.69 2.01 1.31
CA VAL A 53 -3.55 0.73 0.63
C VAL A 53 -3.15 -0.34 1.64
N ASN A 54 -3.83 -1.48 1.59
CA ASN A 54 -3.47 -2.67 2.33
C ASN A 54 -3.58 -3.87 1.41
N VAL A 55 -2.48 -4.57 1.22
CA VAL A 55 -2.45 -5.81 0.46
C VAL A 55 -2.02 -6.91 1.43
N TYR A 56 -2.80 -7.96 1.52
CA TYR A 56 -2.56 -9.04 2.49
C TYR A 56 -3.12 -10.35 1.96
N ARG A 57 -2.65 -11.45 2.53
CA ARG A 57 -3.21 -12.76 2.26
C ARG A 57 -3.56 -13.45 3.56
N LYS A 58 -4.45 -14.41 3.49
CA LYS A 58 -4.77 -15.22 4.66
C LYS A 58 -3.56 -16.05 5.07
N LYS A 59 -3.40 -16.13 6.35
CA LYS A 59 -2.35 -16.96 6.91
C LYS A 59 -2.69 -18.44 6.81
#